data_7b5b6510db27d630daa8e7b4255ac4b3
#
_entry.id   7b5b6510db27d630daa8e7b4255ac4b3
#
_cell.length_a   1.000
_cell.length_b   1.000
_cell.length_c   1.000
_cell.angle_alpha   90.00
_cell.angle_beta   90.00
_cell.angle_gamma   90.00
#
_symmetry.space_group_name_H-M   'P 1'
#
loop_
_entity.id
_entity.type
_entity.pdbx_description
1 polymer ?
#
loop_
_entity_poly.entity_id
_entity_poly.type
_entity_poly.pdbx_seq_one_letter_code
_entity_poly.pdbx_strand_id
1 'polypeptide(L)'
;MIWLIVYGISIFSIALIYYFMGWYKLTYNSLTSQGLFWGAIFVPFLSFLYFGFFAWKGHSVDMSSQGLNTFIMISKLPLGLLSLSIPFVAIITSLHRSIQTATQISSTNTQIELIKKKNSLDELFSREKNFVDKCVYIEK
;
A
#
# COMPACT_ATOMS: atom_id res chain seq x y z
N MET A 1 -3.44 -27.36 -22.23
CA MET A 1 -4.44 -27.39 -21.17
C MET A 1 -3.84 -27.65 -19.80
N ILE A 2 -3.03 -28.68 -19.62
CA ILE A 2 -2.36 -29.01 -18.34
C ILE A 2 -1.57 -27.82 -17.75
N TRP A 3 -0.83 -27.08 -18.57
CA TRP A 3 -0.02 -25.94 -18.13
C TRP A 3 -0.83 -24.79 -17.54
N LEU A 4 -2.01 -24.51 -18.05
CA LEU A 4 -2.92 -23.50 -17.47
C LEU A 4 -3.43 -23.93 -16.09
N ILE A 5 -3.67 -25.24 -15.92
CA ILE A 5 -4.07 -25.78 -14.61
C ILE A 5 -2.93 -25.65 -13.60
N VAL A 6 -1.70 -26.01 -14.01
CA VAL A 6 -0.50 -25.86 -13.17
C VAL A 6 -0.29 -24.41 -12.76
N TYR A 7 -0.45 -23.47 -13.69
CA TYR A 7 -0.38 -22.03 -13.40
C TYR A 7 -1.48 -21.62 -12.39
N GLY A 8 -2.73 -22.03 -12.62
CA GLY A 8 -3.83 -21.73 -11.72
C GLY A 8 -3.58 -22.26 -10.30
N ILE A 9 -3.07 -23.49 -10.17
CA ILE A 9 -2.70 -24.07 -8.87
C ILE A 9 -1.57 -23.28 -8.21
N SER A 10 -0.56 -22.84 -8.97
CA SER A 10 0.55 -22.07 -8.42
C SER A 10 0.11 -20.70 -7.89
N ILE A 11 -0.72 -19.98 -8.64
CA ILE A 11 -1.30 -18.69 -8.18
C ILE A 11 -2.19 -18.89 -6.96
N PHE A 12 -3.02 -19.92 -6.95
CA PHE A 12 -3.86 -20.26 -5.81
C PHE A 12 -3.03 -20.58 -4.56
N SER A 13 -1.94 -21.33 -4.72
CA SER A 13 -1.01 -21.64 -3.63
C SER A 13 -0.33 -20.38 -3.07
N ILE A 14 0.09 -19.46 -3.94
CA ILE A 14 0.64 -18.17 -3.53
C ILE A 14 -0.41 -17.36 -2.74
N ALA A 15 -1.65 -17.30 -3.21
CA ALA A 15 -2.73 -16.61 -2.52
C ALA A 15 -3.01 -17.19 -1.13
N LEU A 16 -2.99 -18.52 -0.99
CA LEU A 16 -3.12 -19.20 0.30
C LEU A 16 -1.97 -18.85 1.25
N ILE A 17 -0.72 -18.86 0.77
CA ILE A 17 0.46 -18.47 1.57
C ILE A 17 0.28 -17.04 2.07
N TYR A 18 -0.11 -16.09 1.21
CA TYR A 18 -0.37 -14.71 1.59
C TYR A 18 -1.46 -14.59 2.65
N TYR A 19 -2.51 -15.40 2.53
CA TYR A 19 -3.60 -15.42 3.50
C TYR A 19 -3.13 -15.97 4.86
N PHE A 20 -2.45 -17.11 4.91
CA PHE A 20 -1.97 -17.72 6.15
C PHE A 20 -0.87 -16.91 6.84
N MET A 21 -0.01 -16.26 6.09
CA MET A 21 1.04 -15.38 6.65
C MET A 21 0.50 -14.01 7.09
N GLY A 22 -0.76 -13.71 6.81
CA GLY A 22 -1.37 -12.43 7.15
C GLY A 22 -0.81 -11.24 6.35
N TRP A 23 -0.08 -11.48 5.28
CA TRP A 23 0.54 -10.45 4.42
C TRP A 23 -0.47 -9.62 3.64
N TYR A 24 -1.74 -10.00 3.65
CA TYR A 24 -2.83 -9.21 3.07
C TYR A 24 -3.21 -8.00 3.91
N LYS A 25 -2.77 -7.94 5.19
CA LYS A 25 -3.11 -6.83 6.09
C LYS A 25 -2.25 -5.61 5.79
N LEU A 26 -2.89 -4.51 5.41
CA LEU A 26 -2.25 -3.21 5.28
C LEU A 26 -2.16 -2.54 6.65
N THR A 27 -0.97 -2.05 6.97
CA THR A 27 -0.66 -1.37 8.23
C THR A 27 -0.20 0.06 7.92
N TYR A 28 -0.16 0.94 8.92
CA TYR A 28 0.36 2.31 8.78
C TYR A 28 1.89 2.39 8.58
N ASN A 29 2.61 1.26 8.73
CA ASN A 29 4.05 1.17 8.52
C ASN A 29 4.43 1.49 7.06
N SER A 30 5.73 1.58 6.77
CA SER A 30 6.21 1.89 5.41
C SER A 30 5.62 0.96 4.35
N LEU A 31 5.36 1.50 3.16
CA LEU A 31 4.78 0.75 2.04
C LEU A 31 5.64 -0.46 1.66
N THR A 32 6.95 -0.32 1.73
CA THR A 32 7.91 -1.38 1.40
C THR A 32 7.91 -2.55 2.39
N SER A 33 7.38 -2.36 3.62
CA SER A 33 7.19 -3.43 4.60
C SER A 33 5.89 -4.22 4.38
N GLN A 34 5.05 -3.80 3.44
CA GLN A 34 3.76 -4.43 3.16
C GLN A 34 3.92 -5.61 2.19
N GLY A 35 3.48 -6.79 2.60
CA GLY A 35 3.50 -7.98 1.74
C GLY A 35 2.68 -7.78 0.45
N LEU A 36 1.51 -7.12 0.54
CA LEU A 36 0.67 -6.83 -0.63
C LEU A 36 1.37 -5.99 -1.70
N PHE A 37 2.22 -5.04 -1.30
CA PHE A 37 2.99 -4.24 -2.25
C PHE A 37 3.92 -5.13 -3.09
N TRP A 38 4.65 -6.01 -2.46
CA TRP A 38 5.51 -6.97 -3.14
C TRP A 38 4.72 -7.98 -3.96
N GLY A 39 3.56 -8.43 -3.46
CA GLY A 39 2.66 -9.29 -4.22
C GLY A 39 2.18 -8.66 -5.52
N ALA A 40 1.83 -7.38 -5.50
CA ALA A 40 1.41 -6.65 -6.69
C ALA A 40 2.50 -6.53 -7.76
N ILE A 41 3.76 -6.62 -7.38
CA ILE A 41 4.91 -6.61 -8.30
C ILE A 41 5.26 -8.02 -8.74
N PHE A 42 5.45 -8.93 -7.78
CA PHE A 42 5.98 -10.27 -8.08
C PHE A 42 4.99 -11.18 -8.79
N VAL A 43 3.69 -11.10 -8.48
CA VAL A 43 2.69 -11.98 -9.13
C VAL A 43 2.59 -11.70 -10.63
N PRO A 44 2.43 -10.46 -11.12
CA PRO A 44 2.46 -10.17 -12.54
C PRO A 44 3.82 -10.48 -13.19
N PHE A 45 4.92 -10.23 -12.47
CA PHE A 45 6.26 -10.54 -12.98
C PHE A 45 6.49 -12.03 -13.18
N LEU A 46 6.11 -12.87 -12.21
CA LEU A 46 6.18 -14.32 -12.35
C LEU A 46 5.24 -14.83 -13.45
N SER A 47 4.06 -14.22 -13.58
CA SER A 47 3.14 -14.54 -14.66
C SER A 47 3.73 -14.20 -16.03
N PHE A 48 4.40 -13.05 -16.15
CA PHE A 48 5.13 -12.65 -17.34
C PHE A 48 6.20 -13.68 -17.72
N LEU A 49 7.02 -14.10 -16.75
CA LEU A 49 8.06 -15.10 -17.00
C LEU A 49 7.47 -16.46 -17.39
N TYR A 50 6.41 -16.87 -16.71
CA TYR A 50 5.76 -18.15 -16.98
C TYR A 50 5.21 -18.22 -18.39
N PHE A 51 4.37 -17.27 -18.79
CA PHE A 51 3.79 -17.22 -20.11
C PHE A 51 4.81 -16.85 -21.19
N GLY A 52 5.81 -16.02 -20.83
CA GLY A 52 6.93 -15.70 -21.72
C GLY A 52 7.73 -16.93 -22.09
N PHE A 53 8.03 -17.78 -21.13
CA PHE A 53 8.77 -19.04 -21.40
C PHE A 53 8.07 -19.88 -22.45
N PHE A 54 6.75 -20.02 -22.41
CA PHE A 54 5.99 -20.77 -23.42
C PHE A 54 5.88 -20.02 -24.74
N ALA A 55 5.69 -18.71 -24.71
CA ALA A 55 5.56 -17.90 -25.91
C ALA A 55 6.87 -17.86 -26.72
N TRP A 56 8.02 -17.84 -26.04
CA TRP A 56 9.33 -17.72 -26.68
C TRP A 56 9.95 -19.06 -27.04
N LYS A 57 9.44 -20.16 -26.53
CA LYS A 57 9.93 -21.50 -26.81
C LYS A 57 9.81 -21.80 -28.29
N GLY A 58 10.94 -22.15 -28.93
CA GLY A 58 10.99 -22.49 -30.36
C GLY A 58 11.21 -21.29 -31.30
N HIS A 59 11.37 -20.09 -30.77
CA HIS A 59 11.75 -18.90 -31.54
C HIS A 59 13.22 -18.56 -31.30
N SER A 60 13.94 -18.26 -32.36
CA SER A 60 15.31 -17.74 -32.30
C SER A 60 15.31 -16.23 -32.07
N VAL A 61 16.35 -15.71 -31.41
CA VAL A 61 16.55 -14.28 -31.24
C VAL A 61 16.97 -13.68 -32.59
N ASP A 62 16.12 -12.80 -33.14
CA ASP A 62 16.38 -12.05 -34.35
C ASP A 62 16.22 -10.55 -34.04
N MET A 63 17.34 -9.83 -34.18
CA MET A 63 17.39 -8.37 -33.93
C MET A 63 17.00 -7.53 -35.15
N SER A 64 16.54 -8.17 -36.24
CA SER A 64 15.97 -7.44 -37.38
C SER A 64 14.64 -6.76 -37.00
N SER A 65 14.21 -5.79 -37.81
CA SER A 65 12.89 -5.15 -37.64
C SER A 65 11.75 -6.17 -37.68
N GLN A 66 11.91 -7.22 -38.47
CA GLN A 66 10.92 -8.31 -38.59
C GLN A 66 10.93 -9.20 -37.34
N GLY A 67 12.12 -9.50 -36.79
CA GLY A 67 12.28 -10.25 -35.53
C GLY A 67 11.69 -9.50 -34.36
N LEU A 68 11.91 -8.19 -34.23
CA LEU A 68 11.31 -7.35 -33.17
C LEU A 68 9.77 -7.32 -33.26
N ASN A 69 9.22 -7.22 -34.48
CA ASN A 69 7.77 -7.30 -34.68
C ASN A 69 7.21 -8.65 -34.25
N THR A 70 7.86 -9.74 -34.59
CA THR A 70 7.49 -11.09 -34.18
C THR A 70 7.54 -11.22 -32.66
N PHE A 71 8.62 -10.75 -32.02
CA PHE A 71 8.77 -10.75 -30.54
C PHE A 71 7.60 -10.03 -29.86
N ILE A 72 7.25 -8.82 -30.32
CA ILE A 72 6.11 -8.08 -29.77
C ILE A 72 4.81 -8.85 -29.94
N MET A 73 4.60 -9.47 -31.10
CA MET A 73 3.37 -10.24 -31.38
C MET A 73 3.20 -11.45 -30.44
N ILE A 74 4.26 -12.24 -30.24
CA ILE A 74 4.22 -13.43 -29.38
C ILE A 74 4.24 -13.05 -27.91
N SER A 75 4.76 -11.87 -27.54
CA SER A 75 4.86 -11.39 -26.18
C SER A 75 3.66 -10.57 -25.73
N LYS A 76 2.63 -10.36 -26.53
CA LYS A 76 1.44 -9.56 -26.18
C LYS A 76 0.81 -9.99 -24.86
N LEU A 77 0.59 -11.29 -24.67
CA LEU A 77 0.00 -11.83 -23.44
C LEU A 77 0.95 -11.66 -22.23
N PRO A 78 2.22 -12.11 -22.29
CA PRO A 78 3.17 -11.87 -21.20
C PRO A 78 3.29 -10.39 -20.82
N LEU A 79 3.49 -9.50 -21.79
CA LEU A 79 3.61 -8.06 -21.56
C LEU A 79 2.32 -7.44 -21.00
N GLY A 80 1.16 -7.91 -21.46
CA GLY A 80 -0.13 -7.51 -20.90
C GLY A 80 -0.25 -7.88 -19.41
N LEU A 81 0.18 -9.08 -19.02
CA LEU A 81 0.21 -9.50 -17.61
C LEU A 81 1.18 -8.67 -16.79
N LEU A 82 2.36 -8.37 -17.32
CA LEU A 82 3.33 -7.52 -16.64
C LEU A 82 2.78 -6.10 -16.43
N SER A 83 2.07 -5.54 -17.40
CA SER A 83 1.49 -4.20 -17.32
C SER A 83 0.45 -4.06 -16.20
N LEU A 84 -0.18 -5.17 -15.75
CA LEU A 84 -1.11 -5.18 -14.62
C LEU A 84 -0.43 -4.82 -13.27
N SER A 85 0.89 -4.96 -13.18
CA SER A 85 1.61 -4.55 -11.97
C SER A 85 1.42 -3.05 -11.67
N ILE A 86 1.34 -2.20 -12.69
CA ILE A 86 1.20 -0.75 -12.54
C ILE A 86 -0.10 -0.37 -11.80
N PRO A 87 -1.31 -0.77 -12.31
CA PRO A 87 -2.54 -0.45 -11.61
C PRO A 87 -2.64 -1.15 -10.24
N PHE A 88 -2.10 -2.34 -10.06
CA PHE A 88 -2.13 -3.02 -8.76
C PHE A 88 -1.30 -2.26 -7.73
N VAL A 89 -0.09 -1.83 -8.06
CA VAL A 89 0.74 -1.00 -7.19
C VAL A 89 0.05 0.33 -6.88
N ALA A 90 -0.58 0.97 -7.88
CA ALA A 90 -1.29 2.22 -7.70
C ALA A 90 -2.46 2.08 -6.70
N ILE A 91 -3.26 1.02 -6.82
CA ILE A 91 -4.38 0.74 -5.91
C ILE A 91 -3.85 0.51 -4.48
N ILE A 92 -2.82 -0.33 -4.30
CA ILE A 92 -2.27 -0.62 -2.98
C ILE A 92 -1.67 0.64 -2.34
N THR A 93 -0.96 1.45 -3.13
CA THR A 93 -0.40 2.73 -2.66
C THR A 93 -1.51 3.70 -2.24
N SER A 94 -2.61 3.77 -2.98
CA SER A 94 -3.77 4.61 -2.66
C SER A 94 -4.44 4.15 -1.35
N LEU A 95 -4.66 2.85 -1.18
CA LEU A 95 -5.21 2.29 0.06
C LEU A 95 -4.28 2.55 1.25
N HIS A 96 -2.98 2.37 1.06
CA HIS A 96 -1.99 2.63 2.11
C HIS A 96 -1.98 4.10 2.55
N ARG A 97 -2.03 5.05 1.60
CA ARG A 97 -2.19 6.48 1.91
C ARG A 97 -3.46 6.77 2.69
N SER A 98 -4.58 6.15 2.33
CA SER A 98 -5.84 6.31 3.06
C SER A 98 -5.72 5.87 4.53
N ILE A 99 -5.06 4.74 4.79
CA ILE A 99 -4.82 4.23 6.15
C ILE A 99 -3.93 5.19 6.95
N GLN A 100 -2.84 5.67 6.34
CA GLN A 100 -1.95 6.65 6.98
C GLN A 100 -2.68 7.95 7.33
N THR A 101 -3.48 8.47 6.40
CA THR A 101 -4.28 9.68 6.62
C THR A 101 -5.29 9.48 7.75
N ALA A 102 -5.99 8.35 7.79
CA ALA A 102 -6.93 8.02 8.86
C ALA A 102 -6.23 7.98 10.24
N THR A 103 -5.04 7.39 10.31
CA THR A 103 -4.23 7.34 11.53
C THR A 103 -3.77 8.73 11.96
N GLN A 104 -3.35 9.59 11.03
CA GLN A 104 -2.98 10.97 11.31
C GLN A 104 -4.16 11.79 11.83
N ILE A 105 -5.34 11.66 11.23
CA ILE A 105 -6.56 12.34 11.67
C ILE A 105 -6.90 11.91 13.10
N SER A 106 -6.86 10.61 13.41
CA SER A 106 -7.11 10.11 14.76
C SER A 106 -6.12 10.69 15.77
N SER A 107 -4.83 10.71 15.47
CA SER A 107 -3.79 11.30 16.32
C SER A 107 -4.00 12.81 16.52
N THR A 108 -4.33 13.53 15.45
CA THR A 108 -4.61 14.98 15.52
C THR A 108 -5.83 15.27 16.39
N ASN A 109 -6.90 14.49 16.26
CA ASN A 109 -8.09 14.64 17.11
C ASN A 109 -7.77 14.45 18.59
N THR A 110 -6.96 13.45 18.93
CA THR A 110 -6.50 13.24 20.30
C THR A 110 -5.68 14.44 20.83
N GLN A 111 -4.79 15.00 19.99
CA GLN A 111 -4.03 16.20 20.34
C GLN A 111 -4.94 17.41 20.57
N ILE A 112 -5.96 17.61 19.72
CA ILE A 112 -6.93 18.69 19.87
C ILE A 112 -7.70 18.55 21.18
N GLU A 113 -8.12 17.35 21.57
CA GLU A 113 -8.80 17.11 22.84
C GLU A 113 -7.89 17.44 24.05
N LEU A 114 -6.62 17.03 24.00
CA LEU A 114 -5.65 17.36 25.04
C LEU A 114 -5.41 18.86 25.15
N ILE A 115 -5.27 19.57 24.01
CA ILE A 115 -5.12 21.03 23.99
C ILE A 115 -6.37 21.73 24.56
N LYS A 116 -7.57 21.28 24.18
CA LYS A 116 -8.81 21.83 24.74
C LYS A 116 -8.87 21.66 26.24
N LYS A 117 -8.54 20.46 26.75
CA LYS A 117 -8.50 20.19 28.18
C LYS A 117 -7.46 21.04 28.89
N LYS A 118 -6.27 21.22 28.32
CA LYS A 118 -5.24 22.11 28.88
C LYS A 118 -5.75 23.55 28.92
N ASN A 119 -6.29 24.07 27.81
CA ASN A 119 -6.76 25.43 27.74
C ASN A 119 -7.87 25.71 28.77
N SER A 120 -8.80 24.76 28.99
CA SER A 120 -9.84 24.90 30.01
C SER A 120 -9.27 24.95 31.43
N LEU A 121 -8.23 24.17 31.73
CA LEU A 121 -7.52 24.22 33.03
C LEU A 121 -6.77 25.54 33.18
N ASP A 122 -6.07 26.01 32.15
CA ASP A 122 -5.35 27.29 32.22
C ASP A 122 -6.33 28.49 32.40
N GLU A 123 -7.53 28.39 31.81
CA GLU A 123 -8.58 29.39 32.05
C GLU A 123 -9.10 29.38 33.48
N LEU A 124 -9.31 28.19 34.07
CA LEU A 124 -9.71 28.08 35.50
C LEU A 124 -8.65 28.63 36.40
N PHE A 125 -7.39 28.29 36.25
CA PHE A 125 -6.29 28.86 37.04
C PHE A 125 -6.15 30.36 36.87
N SER A 126 -6.34 30.90 35.69
CA SER A 126 -6.33 32.33 35.43
C SER A 126 -7.47 33.05 36.16
N ARG A 127 -8.68 32.48 36.16
CA ARG A 127 -9.82 33.00 36.90
C ARG A 127 -9.59 32.99 38.40
N GLU A 128 -9.06 31.88 38.93
CA GLU A 128 -8.73 31.74 40.36
C GLU A 128 -7.69 32.77 40.77
N LYS A 129 -6.61 32.92 40.01
CA LYS A 129 -5.57 33.92 40.28
C LYS A 129 -6.15 35.33 40.28
N ASN A 130 -6.95 35.69 39.28
CA ASN A 130 -7.58 37.01 39.20
C ASN A 130 -8.53 37.27 40.37
N PHE A 131 -9.19 36.23 40.90
CA PHE A 131 -10.04 36.32 42.08
C PHE A 131 -9.22 36.61 43.34
N VAL A 132 -8.14 35.84 43.57
CA VAL A 132 -7.22 36.03 44.70
C VAL A 132 -6.60 37.43 44.68
N ASP A 133 -6.12 37.89 43.51
CA ASP A 133 -5.52 39.22 43.38
C ASP A 133 -6.51 40.34 43.69
N LYS A 134 -7.81 40.18 43.32
CA LYS A 134 -8.85 41.14 43.71
C LYS A 134 -9.13 41.13 45.22
N CYS A 135 -9.16 39.97 45.87
CA CYS A 135 -9.38 39.89 47.30
C CYS A 135 -8.25 40.57 48.10
N VAL A 136 -7.00 40.36 47.70
CA VAL A 136 -5.83 41.00 48.31
C VAL A 136 -5.85 42.53 48.14
N TYR A 137 -6.43 43.04 47.03
CA TYR A 137 -6.54 44.47 46.80
C TYR A 137 -7.61 45.14 47.67
N ILE A 138 -8.63 44.42 48.09
CA ILE A 138 -9.73 44.95 48.92
C ILE A 138 -9.35 45.00 50.40
N GLU A 139 -8.39 44.18 50.85
CA GLU A 139 -7.90 44.18 52.27
C GLU A 139 -6.86 45.26 52.58
N LYS A 140 -6.43 46.04 51.61
CA LYS A 140 -5.54 47.20 51.80
C LYS A 140 -6.31 48.52 51.78
#